data_9baa939ce7c609eae5d178253db562c4
#
_entry.id   9baa939ce7c609eae5d178253db562c4
#
_cell.length_a   1.000
_cell.length_b   1.000
_cell.length_c   1.000
_cell.angle_alpha   90.00
_cell.angle_beta   90.00
_cell.angle_gamma   90.00
#
_symmetry.space_group_name_H-M   'P 1'
#
loop_
_entity.id
_entity.type
_entity.pdbx_description
1 polymer ?
#
loop_
_entity_poly.entity_id
_entity_poly.type
_entity_poly.pdbx_seq_one_letter_code
_entity_poly.pdbx_strand_id
1 'polypeptide(L)' 'MVKVNIKIKQLLDTYNLSLRELSRLTDIRHAALSELANGKRQNINFSHIERIAEALEIEDIREIIDLEHR' A
#
# COMPACT_ATOMS: atom_id res chain seq x y z
N MET A 1 1.18 22.66 4.00
CA MET A 1 0.72 21.91 2.85
C MET A 1 0.49 20.44 3.24
N VAL A 2 -0.55 19.82 2.70
CA VAL A 2 -0.91 18.44 3.02
C VAL A 2 -0.68 17.56 1.80
N LYS A 3 -0.12 16.38 2.03
CA LYS A 3 0.15 15.41 0.97
C LYS A 3 -0.33 14.03 1.40
N VAL A 4 -0.93 13.29 0.49
CA VAL A 4 -1.30 11.89 0.73
C VAL A 4 -0.03 11.04 0.70
N ASN A 5 0.15 10.23 1.72
CA ASN A 5 1.31 9.36 1.87
C ASN A 5 0.88 7.90 1.77
N ILE A 6 1.42 7.17 0.80
CA ILE A 6 1.15 5.74 0.62
C ILE A 6 2.25 4.97 1.35
N LYS A 7 1.86 4.15 2.33
CA LYS A 7 2.79 3.53 3.28
C LYS A 7 3.12 2.08 2.94
N ILE A 8 3.21 1.75 1.65
CA ILE A 8 3.49 0.37 1.24
C ILE A 8 4.84 -0.12 1.76
N LYS A 9 5.88 0.71 1.69
CA LYS A 9 7.21 0.30 2.17
C LYS A 9 7.21 -0.01 3.66
N GLN A 10 6.50 0.80 4.45
CA GLN A 10 6.37 0.59 5.88
C GLN A 10 5.59 -0.70 6.17
N LEU A 11 4.57 -1.00 5.37
CA LEU A 11 3.83 -2.25 5.51
C LEU A 11 4.73 -3.46 5.27
N LEU A 12 5.56 -3.41 4.24
CA LEU A 12 6.47 -4.51 3.95
C LEU A 12 7.41 -4.76 5.12
N ASP A 13 7.93 -3.70 5.75
CA ASP A 13 8.77 -3.83 6.92
C ASP A 13 8.01 -4.38 8.12
N THR A 14 6.82 -3.83 8.37
CA THR A 14 6.00 -4.21 9.52
C THR A 14 5.60 -5.68 9.47
N TYR A 15 5.21 -6.16 8.31
CA TYR A 15 4.73 -7.53 8.13
C TYR A 15 5.81 -8.48 7.63
N ASN A 16 7.05 -7.98 7.49
CA ASN A 16 8.21 -8.76 7.06
C ASN A 16 7.96 -9.45 5.70
N LEU A 17 7.50 -8.67 4.74
CA LEU A 17 7.16 -9.15 3.40
C LEU A 17 8.00 -8.45 2.34
N SER A 18 8.25 -9.16 1.24
CA SER A 18 8.77 -8.52 0.04
C SER A 18 7.59 -8.00 -0.78
N LEU A 19 7.88 -7.10 -1.71
CA LEU A 19 6.85 -6.58 -2.63
C LEU A 19 6.24 -7.72 -3.46
N ARG A 20 7.08 -8.67 -3.86
CA ARG A 20 6.64 -9.85 -4.62
C ARG A 20 5.67 -10.71 -3.83
N GLU A 21 5.94 -10.89 -2.54
CA GLU A 21 5.06 -11.66 -1.67
C GLU A 21 3.71 -10.95 -1.50
N LEU A 22 3.73 -9.64 -1.32
CA LEU A 22 2.50 -8.87 -1.22
C LEU A 22 1.70 -8.96 -2.52
N SER A 23 2.36 -8.89 -3.67
CA SER A 23 1.72 -9.06 -4.97
C SER A 23 0.99 -10.41 -5.06
N ARG A 24 1.63 -11.47 -4.60
CA ARG A 24 1.05 -12.82 -4.63
C ARG A 24 -0.14 -12.94 -3.69
N LEU A 25 -0.03 -12.37 -2.49
CA LEU A 25 -1.10 -12.44 -1.48
C LEU A 25 -2.34 -11.65 -1.88
N THR A 26 -2.16 -10.56 -2.60
CA THR A 26 -3.24 -9.63 -2.94
C THR A 26 -3.77 -9.81 -4.37
N ASP A 27 -3.06 -10.59 -5.18
CA ASP A 27 -3.36 -10.72 -6.61
C ASP A 27 -3.33 -9.35 -7.33
N ILE A 28 -2.46 -8.47 -6.86
CA ILE A 28 -2.20 -7.17 -7.49
C ILE A 28 -0.88 -7.29 -8.24
N ARG A 29 -0.83 -6.78 -9.46
CA ARG A 29 0.38 -6.83 -10.28
C ARG A 29 1.55 -6.17 -9.55
N HIS A 30 2.70 -6.80 -9.62
CA HIS A 30 3.93 -6.27 -9.03
C HIS A 30 4.22 -4.85 -9.49
N ALA A 31 4.02 -4.57 -10.78
CA ALA A 31 4.24 -3.23 -11.34
C ALA A 31 3.32 -2.19 -10.68
N ALA A 32 2.06 -2.54 -10.45
CA ALA A 32 1.11 -1.65 -9.79
C ALA A 32 1.51 -1.35 -8.35
N LEU A 33 1.92 -2.37 -7.60
CA LEU A 33 2.39 -2.19 -6.23
C LEU A 33 3.68 -1.37 -6.18
N SER A 34 4.58 -1.59 -7.12
CA SER A 34 5.83 -0.83 -7.21
C SER A 34 5.55 0.65 -7.44
N GLU A 35 4.62 0.97 -8.34
CA GLU A 35 4.22 2.36 -8.59
C GLU A 35 3.62 3.01 -7.35
N LEU A 36 2.77 2.27 -6.62
CA LEU A 36 2.18 2.76 -5.37
C LEU A 36 3.26 2.99 -4.32
N ALA A 37 4.19 2.04 -4.19
CA ALA A 37 5.27 2.13 -3.20
C ALA A 37 6.20 3.32 -3.46
N ASN A 38 6.39 3.67 -4.73
CA ASN A 38 7.30 4.75 -5.13
C ASN A 38 6.60 6.10 -5.29
N GLY A 39 5.30 6.16 -4.98
CA GLY A 39 4.55 7.39 -5.04
C GLY A 39 4.39 7.96 -6.44
N LYS A 40 4.47 7.12 -7.46
CA LYS A 40 4.36 7.56 -8.85
C LYS A 40 2.92 7.70 -9.33
N ARG A 41 1.97 7.14 -8.60
CA ARG A 41 0.56 7.23 -8.94
C ARG A 41 -0.09 8.36 -8.18
N GLN A 42 -0.94 9.12 -8.87
CA GLN A 42 -1.75 10.17 -8.26
C GLN A 42 -3.15 9.67 -7.92
N ASN A 43 -3.53 8.53 -8.48
CA ASN A 43 -4.82 7.90 -8.21
C ASN A 43 -4.59 6.53 -7.62
N ILE A 44 -5.47 6.12 -6.71
CA ILE A 44 -5.40 4.82 -6.10
C ILE A 44 -6.70 4.07 -6.35
N ASN A 45 -6.60 2.79 -6.64
CA ASN A 45 -7.74 1.92 -6.85
C ASN A 45 -8.22 1.40 -5.49
N PHE A 46 -9.47 1.67 -5.15
CA PHE A 46 -10.03 1.21 -3.86
C PHE A 46 -9.94 -0.30 -3.72
N SER A 47 -10.11 -1.04 -4.82
CA SER A 47 -9.98 -2.49 -4.82
C SER A 47 -8.59 -2.93 -4.34
N HIS A 48 -7.55 -2.19 -4.72
CA HIS A 48 -6.19 -2.49 -4.27
C HIS A 48 -6.05 -2.30 -2.77
N ILE A 49 -6.61 -1.23 -2.21
CA ILE A 49 -6.59 -0.99 -0.77
C ILE A 49 -7.34 -2.10 -0.04
N GLU A 50 -8.51 -2.48 -0.55
CA GLU A 50 -9.33 -3.53 0.04
C GLU A 50 -8.60 -4.88 0.05
N ARG A 51 -7.93 -5.22 -1.04
CA ARG A 51 -7.18 -6.47 -1.15
C ARG A 51 -5.99 -6.51 -0.19
N ILE A 52 -5.27 -5.40 -0.06
CA ILE A 52 -4.16 -5.30 0.88
C ILE A 52 -4.67 -5.47 2.31
N ALA A 53 -5.75 -4.76 2.65
CA ALA A 53 -6.33 -4.83 3.99
C ALA A 53 -6.81 -6.24 4.31
N GLU A 54 -7.45 -6.90 3.38
CA GLU A 54 -7.92 -8.27 3.56
C GLU A 54 -6.76 -9.24 3.75
N ALA A 55 -5.74 -9.16 2.89
CA ALA A 55 -4.60 -10.08 2.93
C ALA A 55 -3.81 -9.97 4.23
N LEU A 56 -3.67 -8.78 4.77
CA LEU A 56 -2.90 -8.52 5.98
C LEU A 56 -3.76 -8.34 7.23
N GLU A 57 -5.07 -8.53 7.10
CA GLU A 57 -6.03 -8.37 8.19
C GLU A 57 -5.93 -6.99 8.85
N ILE A 58 -5.79 -5.96 8.04
CA ILE A 58 -5.69 -4.57 8.49
C ILE A 58 -7.10 -4.01 8.65
N GLU A 59 -7.39 -3.42 9.81
CA GLU A 59 -8.69 -2.82 10.10
C GLU A 59 -8.65 -1.29 10.03
N ASP A 60 -7.45 -0.71 10.06
CA ASP A 60 -7.29 0.75 10.06
C ASP A 60 -6.56 1.17 8.80
N ILE A 61 -7.25 1.93 7.95
CA ILE A 61 -6.69 2.39 6.68
C ILE A 61 -5.42 3.22 6.85
N ARG A 62 -5.21 3.79 8.03
CA ARG A 62 -4.00 4.60 8.31
C ARG A 62 -2.71 3.77 8.27
N GLU A 63 -2.81 2.45 8.34
CA GLU A 63 -1.64 1.60 8.16
C GLU A 63 -1.19 1.56 6.70
N ILE A 64 -2.10 1.85 5.77
CA ILE A 64 -1.82 1.80 4.32
C ILE A 64 -1.58 3.19 3.77
N ILE A 65 -2.38 4.16 4.19
CA ILE A 65 -2.40 5.51 3.64
C ILE A 65 -2.68 6.52 4.75
N ASP A 66 -1.99 7.66 4.73
CA ASP A 66 -2.27 8.74 5.67
C ASP A 66 -1.95 10.09 5.03
N LEU A 67 -2.06 11.14 5.82
CA LEU A 67 -1.76 12.49 5.37
C LEU A 67 -0.44 12.94 6.00
N GLU A 68 0.42 13.50 5.17
CA GLU A 68 1.68 14.08 5.60
C GLU A 68 1.51 15.60 5.59
N HIS A 69 1.83 16.23 6.70
CA HIS A 69 1.77 17.68 6.86
C HIS A 69 3.16 18.28 6.72
N ARG A 70 3.31 19.27 5.82
CA ARG A 70 4.56 19.96 5.58
C ARG A 70 4.40 21.45 5.81
#